data_611227fbd48b5ccf454e889e52abd829
#
_entry.id   611227fbd48b5ccf454e889e52abd829
#
_cell.length_a   1.000
_cell.length_b   1.000
_cell.length_c   1.000
_cell.angle_alpha   90.00
_cell.angle_beta   90.00
_cell.angle_gamma   90.00
#
_symmetry.space_group_name_H-M   'P 1'
#
loop_
_entity.id
_entity.type
_entity.pdbx_description
1 polymer ?
#
loop_
_entity_poly.entity_id
_entity_poly.type
_entity_poly.pdbx_seq_one_letter_code
_entity_poly.pdbx_strand_id
1 'polypeptide(L)'
;MRIVYEKYGLQDQCPYDDFIACYMPNNESLWTRHHHREITKEYLKRERFRRSFEQCGIVCNDPLQFDYDYLETIVTLKQVVDGAPELLAHLTKRGPVHVLSNGFANLQSRKLKSGGIDKYITKLILSDDIDVTKPDRRLFDYALEQVGGTPETTVMIGDNYDADILGANNAGWHTIFFNRKNVVLETNVADLTVTRLTDIIAWL
;
A
#
# COMPACT_ATOMS: atom_id res chain seq x y z
N MET A 1 -0.59 -12.18 8.23
CA MET A 1 -0.79 -13.39 7.41
C MET A 1 -0.68 -14.67 8.25
N ARG A 2 0.46 -14.97 8.88
CA ARG A 2 0.70 -16.21 9.65
C ARG A 2 -0.40 -16.52 10.67
N ILE A 3 -0.85 -15.52 11.44
CA ILE A 3 -1.93 -15.66 12.44
C ILE A 3 -3.20 -16.29 11.83
N VAL A 4 -3.62 -15.82 10.68
CA VAL A 4 -4.84 -16.34 10.02
C VAL A 4 -4.57 -17.70 9.39
N TYR A 5 -3.39 -17.88 8.80
CA TYR A 5 -2.97 -19.15 8.21
C TYR A 5 -3.01 -20.29 9.24
N GLU A 6 -2.46 -20.06 10.42
CA GLU A 6 -2.47 -21.00 11.55
C GLU A 6 -3.88 -21.21 12.14
N LYS A 7 -4.68 -20.12 12.24
CA LYS A 7 -6.09 -20.19 12.67
C LYS A 7 -6.93 -21.15 11.82
N TYR A 8 -6.63 -21.23 10.52
CA TYR A 8 -7.31 -22.12 9.57
C TYR A 8 -6.68 -23.52 9.46
N GLY A 9 -5.63 -23.83 10.23
CA GLY A 9 -4.94 -25.12 10.22
C GLY A 9 -4.25 -25.43 8.89
N LEU A 10 -3.92 -24.41 8.09
CA LEU A 10 -3.38 -24.59 6.74
C LEU A 10 -1.92 -25.07 6.74
N GLN A 11 -1.20 -24.87 7.85
CA GLN A 11 0.17 -25.37 8.03
C GLN A 11 0.28 -26.90 7.96
N ASP A 12 -0.84 -27.60 8.21
CA ASP A 12 -0.89 -29.07 8.10
C ASP A 12 -0.98 -29.56 6.64
N GLN A 13 -1.35 -28.68 5.71
CA GLN A 13 -1.46 -28.94 4.28
C GLN A 13 -0.26 -28.44 3.49
N CYS A 14 0.30 -27.28 3.86
CA CYS A 14 1.43 -26.66 3.21
C CYS A 14 2.26 -25.86 4.22
N PRO A 15 3.60 -25.94 4.21
CA PRO A 15 4.45 -25.08 5.02
C PRO A 15 4.18 -23.61 4.72
N TYR A 16 4.17 -22.76 5.76
CA TYR A 16 3.85 -21.34 5.61
C TYR A 16 4.75 -20.60 4.61
N ASP A 17 6.03 -20.94 4.60
CA ASP A 17 6.99 -20.25 3.72
C ASP A 17 6.78 -20.62 2.25
N ASP A 18 6.37 -21.86 1.95
CA ASP A 18 5.98 -22.30 0.60
C ASP A 18 4.71 -21.59 0.14
N PHE A 19 3.70 -21.47 1.04
CA PHE A 19 2.50 -20.68 0.76
C PHE A 19 2.84 -19.21 0.46
N ILE A 20 3.72 -18.57 1.25
CA ILE A 20 4.13 -17.18 1.03
C ILE A 20 4.84 -17.02 -0.32
N ALA A 21 5.66 -17.98 -0.71
CA ALA A 21 6.34 -17.98 -2.01
C ALA A 21 5.35 -17.99 -3.19
N CYS A 22 4.21 -18.66 -3.04
CA CYS A 22 3.10 -18.61 -4.02
C CYS A 22 2.27 -17.32 -3.91
N TYR A 23 1.93 -16.92 -2.68
CA TYR A 23 1.03 -15.79 -2.42
C TYR A 23 1.62 -14.45 -2.86
N MET A 24 2.90 -14.19 -2.57
CA MET A 24 3.49 -12.87 -2.84
C MET A 24 3.45 -12.49 -4.33
N PRO A 25 3.89 -13.34 -5.27
CA PRO A 25 3.80 -13.02 -6.70
C PRO A 25 2.35 -12.86 -7.20
N ASN A 26 1.44 -13.74 -6.74
CA ASN A 26 0.02 -13.67 -7.10
C ASN A 26 -0.61 -12.34 -6.64
N ASN A 27 -0.35 -11.96 -5.40
CA ASN A 27 -0.88 -10.73 -4.82
C ASN A 27 -0.29 -9.49 -5.52
N GLU A 28 1.02 -9.45 -5.79
CA GLU A 28 1.66 -8.35 -6.52
C GLU A 28 1.08 -8.21 -7.94
N SER A 29 0.97 -9.30 -8.69
CA SER A 29 0.39 -9.30 -10.03
C SER A 29 -1.06 -8.78 -10.03
N LEU A 30 -1.88 -9.20 -9.07
CA LEU A 30 -3.27 -8.73 -8.97
C LEU A 30 -3.35 -7.25 -8.60
N TRP A 31 -2.48 -6.76 -7.70
CA TRP A 31 -2.41 -5.33 -7.38
C TRP A 31 -1.95 -4.50 -8.58
N THR A 32 -0.94 -4.93 -9.34
CA THR A 32 -0.50 -4.27 -10.57
C THR A 32 -1.65 -4.15 -11.57
N ARG A 33 -2.36 -5.26 -11.83
CA ARG A 33 -3.52 -5.26 -12.72
C ARG A 33 -4.66 -4.35 -12.22
N HIS A 34 -4.86 -4.29 -10.91
CA HIS A 34 -5.85 -3.37 -10.33
C HIS A 34 -5.42 -1.90 -10.50
N HIS A 35 -4.14 -1.56 -10.30
CA HIS A 35 -3.61 -0.22 -10.54
C HIS A 35 -3.80 0.22 -12.00
N HIS A 36 -3.65 -0.71 -12.96
CA HIS A 36 -3.93 -0.46 -14.38
C HIS A 36 -5.40 -0.62 -14.78
N ARG A 37 -6.31 -0.78 -13.79
CA ARG A 37 -7.77 -0.90 -14.00
C ARG A 37 -8.18 -2.10 -14.87
N GLU A 38 -7.35 -3.12 -14.97
CA GLU A 38 -7.67 -4.37 -15.69
C GLU A 38 -8.63 -5.26 -14.90
N ILE A 39 -8.64 -5.11 -13.56
CA ILE A 39 -9.48 -5.88 -12.65
C ILE A 39 -10.06 -5.00 -11.54
N THR A 40 -11.21 -5.40 -11.00
CA THR A 40 -11.83 -4.73 -9.84
C THR A 40 -11.22 -5.17 -8.52
N LYS A 41 -11.47 -4.41 -7.43
CA LYS A 41 -11.08 -4.80 -6.06
C LYS A 41 -11.77 -6.09 -5.61
N GLU A 42 -13.01 -6.33 -6.04
CA GLU A 42 -13.76 -7.55 -5.74
C GLU A 42 -13.10 -8.77 -6.40
N TYR A 43 -12.68 -8.62 -7.66
CA TYR A 43 -11.92 -9.66 -8.35
C TYR A 43 -10.60 -9.95 -7.62
N LEU A 44 -9.85 -8.91 -7.24
CA LEU A 44 -8.59 -9.05 -6.50
C LEU A 44 -8.80 -9.82 -5.18
N LYS A 45 -9.79 -9.44 -4.36
CA LYS A 45 -10.13 -10.12 -3.11
C LYS A 45 -10.44 -11.60 -3.31
N ARG A 46 -11.27 -11.89 -4.31
CA ARG A 46 -11.68 -13.27 -4.61
C ARG A 46 -10.52 -14.14 -5.07
N GLU A 47 -9.61 -13.58 -5.87
CA GLU A 47 -8.61 -14.36 -6.60
C GLU A 47 -7.29 -14.53 -5.86
N ARG A 48 -6.87 -13.58 -5.01
CA ARG A 48 -5.50 -13.59 -4.46
C ARG A 48 -5.22 -14.82 -3.59
N PHE A 49 -6.17 -15.23 -2.74
CA PHE A 49 -6.02 -16.43 -1.93
C PHE A 49 -6.43 -17.69 -2.68
N ARG A 50 -7.51 -17.65 -3.45
CA ARG A 50 -7.96 -18.79 -4.24
C ARG A 50 -6.83 -19.35 -5.13
N ARG A 51 -6.18 -18.48 -5.91
CA ARG A 51 -5.06 -18.88 -6.78
C ARG A 51 -3.86 -19.41 -6.00
N SER A 52 -3.54 -18.76 -4.88
CA SER A 52 -2.40 -19.17 -4.06
C SER A 52 -2.64 -20.51 -3.39
N PHE A 53 -3.86 -20.76 -2.91
CA PHE A 53 -4.24 -22.05 -2.34
C PHE A 53 -4.22 -23.16 -3.39
N GLU A 54 -4.80 -22.92 -4.57
CA GLU A 54 -4.79 -23.87 -5.67
C GLU A 54 -3.35 -24.24 -6.09
N GLN A 55 -2.48 -23.25 -6.21
CA GLN A 55 -1.07 -23.44 -6.59
C GLN A 55 -0.28 -24.24 -5.54
N CYS A 56 -0.62 -24.09 -4.25
CA CYS A 56 0.02 -24.81 -3.15
C CYS A 56 -0.69 -26.12 -2.78
N GLY A 57 -1.73 -26.53 -3.51
CA GLY A 57 -2.51 -27.73 -3.19
C GLY A 57 -3.31 -27.63 -1.89
N ILE A 58 -3.57 -26.41 -1.40
CA ILE A 58 -4.34 -26.18 -0.18
C ILE A 58 -5.84 -26.26 -0.47
N VAL A 59 -6.54 -27.10 0.28
CA VAL A 59 -8.01 -27.17 0.26
C VAL A 59 -8.56 -26.18 1.28
N CYS A 60 -9.16 -25.11 0.81
CA CYS A 60 -9.85 -24.12 1.62
C CYS A 60 -11.28 -23.96 1.08
N ASN A 61 -12.28 -24.25 1.93
CA ASN A 61 -13.68 -24.24 1.50
C ASN A 61 -14.18 -22.82 1.13
N ASP A 62 -13.64 -21.78 1.78
CA ASP A 62 -14.01 -20.40 1.52
C ASP A 62 -12.79 -19.48 1.54
N PRO A 63 -12.08 -19.36 0.41
CA PRO A 63 -10.95 -18.43 0.28
C PRO A 63 -11.34 -16.95 0.46
N LEU A 64 -12.60 -16.60 0.21
CA LEU A 64 -13.08 -15.22 0.38
C LEU A 64 -13.28 -14.89 1.86
N GLN A 65 -13.79 -15.84 2.65
CA GLN A 65 -13.86 -15.70 4.11
C GLN A 65 -12.46 -15.61 4.72
N PHE A 66 -11.50 -16.41 4.21
CA PHE A 66 -10.09 -16.27 4.59
C PHE A 66 -9.55 -14.86 4.31
N ASP A 67 -9.86 -14.30 3.15
CA ASP A 67 -9.51 -12.93 2.77
C ASP A 67 -10.08 -11.90 3.75
N TYR A 68 -11.34 -12.05 4.10
CA TYR A 68 -12.01 -11.19 5.08
C TYR A 68 -11.32 -11.26 6.44
N ASP A 69 -11.09 -12.45 6.96
CA ASP A 69 -10.42 -12.66 8.26
C ASP A 69 -8.99 -12.12 8.26
N TYR A 70 -8.28 -12.24 7.12
CA TYR A 70 -6.96 -11.66 6.94
C TYR A 70 -6.99 -10.13 7.03
N LEU A 71 -7.92 -9.50 6.32
CA LEU A 71 -8.08 -8.04 6.33
C LEU A 71 -8.49 -7.53 7.72
N GLU A 72 -9.41 -8.21 8.39
CA GLU A 72 -9.81 -7.89 9.76
C GLU A 72 -8.64 -8.07 10.76
N THR A 73 -7.80 -9.08 10.55
CA THR A 73 -6.60 -9.26 11.39
C THR A 73 -5.60 -8.12 11.18
N ILE A 74 -5.35 -7.69 9.94
CA ILE A 74 -4.40 -6.59 9.65
C ILE A 74 -4.75 -5.32 10.42
N VAL A 75 -6.03 -4.96 10.50
CA VAL A 75 -6.45 -3.73 11.17
C VAL A 75 -6.38 -3.80 12.71
N THR A 76 -6.05 -4.95 13.28
CA THR A 76 -5.78 -5.10 14.72
C THR A 76 -4.29 -5.04 15.05
N LEU A 77 -3.41 -5.16 14.05
CA LEU A 77 -1.97 -5.15 14.26
C LEU A 77 -1.47 -3.73 14.52
N LYS A 78 -0.66 -3.58 15.56
CA LYS A 78 -0.05 -2.29 15.95
C LYS A 78 1.29 -2.04 15.22
N GLN A 79 1.60 -2.84 14.21
CA GLN A 79 2.84 -2.74 13.47
C GLN A 79 2.78 -1.60 12.46
N VAL A 80 3.80 -0.77 12.46
CA VAL A 80 4.06 0.26 11.47
C VAL A 80 5.43 0.01 10.84
N VAL A 81 5.70 0.64 9.71
CA VAL A 81 7.02 0.59 9.09
C VAL A 81 8.02 1.32 9.98
N ASP A 82 9.21 0.74 10.15
CA ASP A 82 10.27 1.33 10.96
C ASP A 82 10.61 2.74 10.48
N GLY A 83 10.72 3.68 11.43
CA GLY A 83 10.96 5.09 11.15
C GLY A 83 9.73 5.89 10.70
N ALA A 84 8.57 5.25 10.50
CA ALA A 84 7.37 5.98 10.08
C ALA A 84 6.85 6.97 11.13
N PRO A 85 6.76 6.63 12.44
CA PRO A 85 6.34 7.60 13.45
C PRO A 85 7.28 8.81 13.56
N GLU A 86 8.59 8.58 13.48
CA GLU A 86 9.62 9.61 13.54
C GLU A 86 9.53 10.57 12.33
N LEU A 87 9.41 9.99 11.11
CA LEU A 87 9.25 10.77 9.90
C LEU A 87 7.95 11.59 9.94
N LEU A 88 6.83 10.98 10.28
CA LEU A 88 5.53 11.67 10.36
C LEU A 88 5.56 12.81 11.39
N ALA A 89 6.18 12.58 12.56
CA ALA A 89 6.36 13.62 13.58
C ALA A 89 7.27 14.77 13.10
N HIS A 90 8.24 14.49 12.23
CA HIS A 90 9.07 15.52 11.60
C HIS A 90 8.27 16.31 10.56
N LEU A 91 7.58 15.62 9.65
CA LEU A 91 6.84 16.23 8.55
C LEU A 91 5.72 17.15 9.03
N THR A 92 4.99 16.77 10.08
CA THR A 92 3.89 17.59 10.63
C THR A 92 4.34 18.93 11.20
N LYS A 93 5.64 19.13 11.49
CA LYS A 93 6.21 20.41 11.87
C LYS A 93 6.48 21.32 10.66
N ARG A 94 6.50 20.78 9.47
CA ARG A 94 6.81 21.49 8.21
C ARG A 94 5.55 21.79 7.40
N GLY A 95 4.54 20.96 7.54
CA GLY A 95 3.27 21.13 6.83
C GLY A 95 2.27 20.00 7.10
N PRO A 96 1.10 20.07 6.50
CA PRO A 96 0.09 19.02 6.62
C PRO A 96 0.55 17.75 5.93
N VAL A 97 0.24 16.60 6.55
CA VAL A 97 0.54 15.27 6.00
C VAL A 97 -0.76 14.58 5.62
N HIS A 98 -0.80 14.04 4.42
CA HIS A 98 -1.97 13.37 3.86
C HIS A 98 -1.61 11.95 3.44
N VAL A 99 -2.61 11.08 3.36
CA VAL A 99 -2.47 9.72 2.79
C VAL A 99 -3.25 9.66 1.50
N LEU A 100 -2.60 9.25 0.41
CA LEU A 100 -3.21 8.97 -0.90
C LEU A 100 -3.08 7.48 -1.19
N SER A 101 -4.21 6.73 -1.24
CA SER A 101 -4.18 5.27 -1.24
C SER A 101 -5.14 4.62 -2.24
N ASN A 102 -4.64 3.58 -2.95
CA ASN A 102 -5.44 2.65 -3.75
C ASN A 102 -6.05 1.51 -2.91
N GLY A 103 -5.79 1.49 -1.61
CA GLY A 103 -6.23 0.42 -0.72
C GLY A 103 -7.75 0.39 -0.48
N PHE A 104 -8.19 -0.61 0.27
CA PHE A 104 -9.61 -0.77 0.62
C PHE A 104 -10.06 0.34 1.57
N ALA A 105 -11.07 1.13 1.18
CA ALA A 105 -11.51 2.32 1.90
C ALA A 105 -11.87 2.03 3.36
N ASN A 106 -12.61 0.95 3.61
CA ASN A 106 -13.05 0.55 4.95
C ASN A 106 -11.92 0.11 5.89
N LEU A 107 -10.70 -0.08 5.38
CA LEU A 107 -9.55 -0.54 6.17
C LEU A 107 -8.54 0.56 6.47
N GLN A 108 -8.40 1.57 5.60
CA GLN A 108 -7.28 2.51 5.70
C GLN A 108 -7.30 3.30 7.01
N SER A 109 -8.42 3.92 7.38
CA SER A 109 -8.51 4.66 8.64
C SER A 109 -8.30 3.76 9.87
N ARG A 110 -8.78 2.51 9.82
CA ARG A 110 -8.61 1.51 10.89
C ARG A 110 -7.14 1.11 11.05
N LYS A 111 -6.42 0.94 9.92
CA LYS A 111 -4.97 0.65 9.91
C LYS A 111 -4.16 1.80 10.51
N LEU A 112 -4.45 3.04 10.13
CA LEU A 112 -3.79 4.22 10.68
C LEU A 112 -3.99 4.32 12.21
N LYS A 113 -5.23 4.13 12.68
CA LYS A 113 -5.58 4.12 14.12
C LYS A 113 -4.89 2.99 14.86
N SER A 114 -4.92 1.77 14.33
CA SER A 114 -4.27 0.61 14.94
C SER A 114 -2.76 0.81 15.09
N GLY A 115 -2.12 1.41 14.09
CA GLY A 115 -0.70 1.78 14.12
C GLY A 115 -0.39 3.00 15.00
N GLY A 116 -1.39 3.72 15.51
CA GLY A 116 -1.21 4.94 16.32
C GLY A 116 -0.60 6.11 15.55
N ILE A 117 -0.71 6.12 14.22
CA ILE A 117 -0.16 7.16 13.34
C ILE A 117 -1.25 8.07 12.73
N ASP A 118 -2.52 7.79 12.98
CA ASP A 118 -3.66 8.60 12.54
C ASP A 118 -3.59 10.05 13.01
N LYS A 119 -3.02 10.30 14.19
CA LYS A 119 -2.81 11.65 14.76
C LYS A 119 -1.91 12.57 13.92
N TYR A 120 -1.10 12.01 13.04
CA TYR A 120 -0.24 12.77 12.12
C TYR A 120 -0.91 13.09 10.78
N ILE A 121 -2.03 12.44 10.49
CA ILE A 121 -2.67 12.51 9.18
C ILE A 121 -3.78 13.55 9.17
N THR A 122 -3.60 14.59 8.36
CA THR A 122 -4.59 15.65 8.20
C THR A 122 -5.78 15.20 7.35
N LYS A 123 -5.52 14.47 6.26
CA LYS A 123 -6.57 13.95 5.37
C LYS A 123 -6.20 12.59 4.78
N LEU A 124 -7.18 11.71 4.67
CA LEU A 124 -7.09 10.44 3.95
C LEU A 124 -7.86 10.58 2.65
N ILE A 125 -7.18 10.37 1.52
CA ILE A 125 -7.71 10.46 0.17
C ILE A 125 -7.61 9.08 -0.46
N LEU A 126 -8.71 8.58 -0.98
CA LEU A 126 -8.82 7.21 -1.47
C LEU A 126 -9.16 7.18 -2.95
N SER A 127 -8.65 6.18 -3.65
CA SER A 127 -9.03 5.90 -5.03
C SER A 127 -10.54 5.72 -5.19
N ASP A 128 -11.20 5.24 -4.14
CA ASP A 128 -12.64 5.00 -4.11
C ASP A 128 -13.46 6.30 -4.10
N ASP A 129 -12.85 7.44 -3.73
CA ASP A 129 -13.53 8.74 -3.67
C ASP A 129 -13.99 9.21 -5.07
N ILE A 130 -13.26 8.84 -6.12
CA ILE A 130 -13.55 9.22 -7.51
C ILE A 130 -13.48 8.03 -8.48
N ASP A 131 -13.40 6.80 -7.97
CA ASP A 131 -13.23 5.56 -8.76
C ASP A 131 -12.05 5.63 -9.75
N VAL A 132 -10.92 6.18 -9.30
CA VAL A 132 -9.67 6.29 -10.07
C VAL A 132 -8.49 5.86 -9.21
N THR A 133 -7.61 5.02 -9.75
CA THR A 133 -6.43 4.49 -9.05
C THR A 133 -5.15 5.19 -9.50
N LYS A 134 -4.16 5.35 -8.59
CA LYS A 134 -2.78 5.63 -9.00
C LYS A 134 -2.31 4.51 -9.94
N PRO A 135 -1.59 4.79 -11.03
CA PRO A 135 -0.89 6.03 -11.37
C PRO A 135 -1.70 7.04 -12.19
N ASP A 136 -3.01 6.91 -12.34
CA ASP A 136 -3.81 7.85 -13.14
C ASP A 136 -3.72 9.27 -12.58
N ARG A 137 -3.32 10.23 -13.42
CA ARG A 137 -3.13 11.65 -13.07
C ARG A 137 -4.35 12.26 -12.38
N ARG A 138 -5.57 11.86 -12.78
CA ARG A 138 -6.81 12.41 -12.21
C ARG A 138 -6.90 12.24 -10.69
N LEU A 139 -6.33 11.17 -10.12
CA LEU A 139 -6.33 10.98 -8.67
C LEU A 139 -5.34 11.94 -7.98
N PHE A 140 -4.23 12.27 -8.59
CA PHE A 140 -3.27 13.25 -8.07
C PHE A 140 -3.84 14.68 -8.15
N ASP A 141 -4.44 15.05 -9.28
CA ASP A 141 -5.11 16.34 -9.45
C ASP A 141 -6.25 16.50 -8.41
N TYR A 142 -7.10 15.46 -8.24
CA TYR A 142 -8.12 15.44 -7.20
C TYR A 142 -7.54 15.59 -5.79
N ALA A 143 -6.43 14.92 -5.50
CA ALA A 143 -5.78 15.04 -4.19
C ALA A 143 -5.33 16.48 -3.91
N LEU A 144 -4.76 17.21 -4.88
CA LEU A 144 -4.40 18.62 -4.74
C LEU A 144 -5.61 19.51 -4.47
N GLU A 145 -6.71 19.31 -5.19
CA GLU A 145 -7.97 20.02 -4.94
C GLU A 145 -8.47 19.83 -3.50
N GLN A 146 -8.35 18.57 -3.02
CA GLN A 146 -8.81 18.21 -1.68
C GLN A 146 -8.00 18.84 -0.56
N VAL A 147 -6.74 19.20 -0.79
CA VAL A 147 -5.84 19.71 0.23
C VAL A 147 -5.41 21.16 0.01
N GLY A 148 -5.75 21.75 -1.13
CA GLY A 148 -5.37 23.13 -1.49
C GLY A 148 -3.88 23.26 -1.81
N GLY A 149 -3.24 22.17 -2.26
CA GLY A 149 -1.82 22.14 -2.67
C GLY A 149 -1.63 22.45 -4.15
N THR A 150 -0.35 22.61 -4.54
CA THR A 150 0.07 22.66 -5.94
C THR A 150 1.12 21.60 -6.21
N PRO A 151 1.34 21.18 -7.48
CA PRO A 151 2.37 20.19 -7.80
C PRO A 151 3.75 20.57 -7.26
N GLU A 152 4.14 21.83 -7.38
CA GLU A 152 5.48 22.35 -7.02
C GLU A 152 5.72 22.37 -5.49
N THR A 153 4.65 22.37 -4.71
CA THR A 153 4.74 22.40 -3.23
C THR A 153 4.41 21.06 -2.58
N THR A 154 4.15 20.03 -3.39
CA THR A 154 3.70 18.72 -2.91
C THR A 154 4.73 17.64 -3.19
N VAL A 155 4.98 16.80 -2.19
CA VAL A 155 5.91 15.66 -2.28
C VAL A 155 5.15 14.37 -2.08
N MET A 156 5.26 13.43 -3.00
CA MET A 156 4.80 12.05 -2.84
C MET A 156 5.91 11.19 -2.27
N ILE A 157 5.66 10.57 -1.12
CA ILE A 157 6.54 9.54 -0.53
C ILE A 157 5.82 8.21 -0.68
N GLY A 158 6.40 7.27 -1.44
CA GLY A 158 5.74 6.00 -1.72
C GLY A 158 6.69 4.84 -1.94
N ASP A 159 6.20 3.60 -1.79
CA ASP A 159 6.98 2.36 -1.97
C ASP A 159 6.61 1.59 -3.24
N ASN A 160 5.59 2.01 -3.97
CA ASN A 160 5.25 1.47 -5.27
C ASN A 160 5.74 2.42 -6.37
N TYR A 161 6.79 1.96 -7.10
CA TYR A 161 7.44 2.83 -8.09
C TYR A 161 6.49 3.27 -9.22
N ASP A 162 5.70 2.35 -9.75
CA ASP A 162 4.73 2.64 -10.84
C ASP A 162 3.57 3.52 -10.35
N ALA A 163 2.86 3.06 -9.32
CA ALA A 163 1.67 3.75 -8.85
C ALA A 163 1.98 5.09 -8.16
N ASP A 164 3.00 5.14 -7.28
CA ASP A 164 3.27 6.33 -6.48
C ASP A 164 4.22 7.28 -7.19
N ILE A 165 5.39 6.76 -7.64
CA ILE A 165 6.49 7.61 -8.09
C ILE A 165 6.26 8.07 -9.53
N LEU A 166 6.04 7.12 -10.47
CA LEU A 166 5.75 7.50 -11.87
C LEU A 166 4.44 8.29 -11.96
N GLY A 167 3.41 7.87 -11.19
CA GLY A 167 2.13 8.58 -11.18
C GLY A 167 2.26 10.02 -10.70
N ALA A 168 2.94 10.27 -9.57
CA ALA A 168 3.15 11.60 -9.02
C ALA A 168 4.07 12.46 -9.91
N ASN A 169 5.15 11.89 -10.44
CA ASN A 169 6.05 12.57 -11.36
C ASN A 169 5.31 13.03 -12.63
N ASN A 170 4.47 12.17 -13.23
CA ASN A 170 3.63 12.52 -14.37
C ASN A 170 2.58 13.60 -14.06
N ALA A 171 2.19 13.73 -12.78
CA ALA A 171 1.33 14.81 -12.30
C ALA A 171 2.11 16.10 -11.96
N GLY A 172 3.43 16.08 -12.05
CA GLY A 172 4.32 17.24 -11.79
C GLY A 172 4.69 17.41 -10.31
N TRP A 173 4.45 16.40 -9.45
CA TRP A 173 4.81 16.46 -8.04
C TRP A 173 6.29 16.10 -7.85
N HIS A 174 6.87 16.57 -6.74
CA HIS A 174 8.11 16.01 -6.24
C HIS A 174 7.90 14.60 -5.70
N THR A 175 8.96 13.76 -5.78
CA THR A 175 8.84 12.34 -5.46
C THR A 175 10.00 11.82 -4.62
N ILE A 176 9.67 11.03 -3.60
CA ILE A 176 10.64 10.28 -2.78
C ILE A 176 10.28 8.80 -2.86
N PHE A 177 11.15 8.01 -3.46
CA PHE A 177 10.96 6.55 -3.54
C PHE A 177 11.50 5.86 -2.29
N PHE A 178 10.59 5.26 -1.51
CA PHE A 178 10.95 4.38 -0.41
C PHE A 178 11.21 2.97 -0.93
N ASN A 179 12.42 2.72 -1.40
CA ASN A 179 12.83 1.44 -2.02
C ASN A 179 13.21 0.39 -0.98
N ARG A 180 12.30 0.03 -0.09
CA ARG A 180 12.53 -0.94 0.99
C ARG A 180 12.85 -2.36 0.52
N LYS A 181 12.55 -2.69 -0.73
CA LYS A 181 12.82 -4.00 -1.35
C LYS A 181 14.14 -4.04 -2.12
N ASN A 182 14.88 -2.92 -2.19
CA ASN A 182 16.09 -2.76 -3.00
C ASN A 182 15.87 -3.15 -4.47
N VAL A 183 14.75 -2.75 -5.05
CA VAL A 183 14.44 -3.00 -6.46
C VAL A 183 15.45 -2.25 -7.33
N VAL A 184 16.05 -2.94 -8.29
CA VAL A 184 16.90 -2.34 -9.30
C VAL A 184 16.01 -1.78 -10.41
N LEU A 185 16.13 -0.48 -10.66
CA LEU A 185 15.39 0.23 -11.71
C LEU A 185 16.31 0.49 -12.90
N GLU A 186 15.82 0.26 -14.11
CA GLU A 186 16.53 0.65 -15.34
C GLU A 186 16.62 2.18 -15.48
N THR A 187 15.56 2.86 -15.08
CA THR A 187 15.48 4.33 -15.00
C THR A 187 14.82 4.74 -13.70
N ASN A 188 15.31 5.82 -13.10
CA ASN A 188 14.75 6.33 -11.86
C ASN A 188 14.42 7.82 -12.01
N VAL A 189 13.15 8.18 -11.89
CA VAL A 189 12.64 9.55 -11.98
C VAL A 189 12.39 10.20 -10.63
N ALA A 190 12.62 9.48 -9.53
CA ALA A 190 12.42 10.03 -8.19
C ALA A 190 13.49 11.09 -7.87
N ASP A 191 13.10 12.19 -7.23
CA ASP A 191 14.03 13.23 -6.77
C ASP A 191 14.97 12.66 -5.68
N LEU A 192 14.46 11.74 -4.88
CA LEU A 192 15.24 11.02 -3.85
C LEU A 192 14.82 9.55 -3.80
N THR A 193 15.78 8.66 -3.59
CA THR A 193 15.53 7.25 -3.29
C THR A 193 16.19 6.88 -1.96
N VAL A 194 15.41 6.29 -1.05
CA VAL A 194 15.88 5.85 0.26
C VAL A 194 15.46 4.42 0.54
N THR A 195 16.21 3.73 1.39
CA THR A 195 15.86 2.40 1.90
C THR A 195 15.34 2.42 3.34
N ARG A 196 15.51 3.54 4.04
CA ARG A 196 14.99 3.79 5.38
C ARG A 196 14.22 5.11 5.40
N LEU A 197 13.05 5.13 6.03
CA LEU A 197 12.20 6.34 6.12
C LEU A 197 12.88 7.48 6.88
N THR A 198 13.73 7.16 7.87
CA THR A 198 14.47 8.17 8.66
C THR A 198 15.48 8.95 7.83
N ASP A 199 15.97 8.39 6.70
CA ASP A 199 16.92 9.09 5.84
C ASP A 199 16.29 10.31 5.14
N ILE A 200 14.96 10.31 4.99
CA ILE A 200 14.19 11.44 4.46
C ILE A 200 14.29 12.67 5.36
N ILE A 201 14.39 12.48 6.68
CA ILE A 201 14.48 13.57 7.67
C ILE A 201 15.71 14.45 7.43
N ALA A 202 16.82 13.84 7.02
CA ALA A 202 18.05 14.57 6.76
C ALA A 202 18.04 15.35 5.42
N TRP A 203 17.13 14.97 4.50
CA TRP A 203 17.01 15.59 3.19
C TRP A 203 15.99 16.75 3.19
N LEU A 204 14.95 16.64 4.00
CA LEU A 204 13.92 17.68 4.17
C LEU A 204 14.28 18.64 5.30
#